data_7ea5fc2edd295f94129373e2f70ea9b1
#
_entry.id   7ea5fc2edd295f94129373e2f70ea9b1
#
_cell.length_a   1.000
_cell.length_b   1.000
_cell.length_c   1.000
_cell.angle_alpha   90.00
_cell.angle_beta   90.00
_cell.angle_gamma   90.00
#
_symmetry.space_group_name_H-M   'P 1'
#
loop_
_entity.id
_entity.type
_entity.pdbx_description
1 polymer ?
#
loop_
_entity_poly.entity_id
_entity_poly.type
_entity_poly.pdbx_seq_one_letter_code
_entity_poly.pdbx_strand_id
1 'polypeptide(L)'
;MKERTYIAIDLKSFYASVECRERGLDPLDTNLVVADESRTDKTICLAVTPSLKSYGISGRGRLFEVKQRVKEANAGRQHDAPGHKLDGSSCFHSELLKNPNLAIDFVIAPPRMAYYMEYSTRIYNVYLKYVAPEDIIVYSIDEVFMDVTDYLNTYKLSPHDLAMKIILDVLETTGITATAGIGTNLFLCKVAMDIVAKHIPADKNGVRIAELDEMGFRRGLWSHQPLTDFWRVGRGYAKKLEQNGMFTMGDVARCSVKNEDLLYQLFGKNAELLIDHAWGWEPCTVEAIKAYRPSTNSLGSGQVLHQPYTAEKAKLVLREMADSLVMDLVEKGLVTDQLVVTIGYDIENLTDPERRKKYCGDVVKDHYGRQIPKHSHGTQNLGRHTSSTKLILDATSELFDRIVNQDLLIRRLNIAANHVIDEASAPKPDAAFEQLDLFTDYAAREAEQKKEEADLERERKMQRAVLTIRRKYGKNAILKGMNLEEGATAKDRNEQIGGHKA
;
A
#
# COMPACT_ATOMS: atom_id res chain seq x y z
N MET A 1 35.45 2.39 -1.21
CA MET A 1 34.17 3.06 -0.89
C MET A 1 34.13 3.27 0.61
N LYS A 2 33.58 4.40 1.10
CA LYS A 2 33.39 4.64 2.55
C LYS A 2 32.42 3.56 3.07
N GLU A 3 32.79 2.90 4.16
CA GLU A 3 31.89 1.95 4.83
C GLU A 3 30.67 2.72 5.35
N ARG A 4 29.47 2.29 4.94
CA ARG A 4 28.22 2.98 5.31
C ARG A 4 27.51 2.20 6.41
N THR A 5 26.70 2.92 7.18
CA THR A 5 25.86 2.34 8.22
C THR A 5 24.43 2.87 8.07
N TYR A 6 23.48 1.95 7.91
CA TYR A 6 22.07 2.25 7.78
C TYR A 6 21.29 1.68 8.97
N ILE A 7 20.28 2.41 9.41
CA ILE A 7 19.31 1.95 10.40
C ILE A 7 17.93 1.95 9.74
N ALA A 8 17.25 0.80 9.79
CA ALA A 8 15.81 0.70 9.50
C ALA A 8 15.04 0.63 10.81
N ILE A 9 13.93 1.38 10.95
CA ILE A 9 13.06 1.37 12.14
C ILE A 9 11.63 1.11 11.69
N ASP A 10 10.95 0.13 12.35
CA ASP A 10 9.55 -0.25 12.16
C ASP A 10 8.79 -0.13 13.48
N LEU A 11 7.74 0.69 13.50
CA LEU A 11 6.90 0.92 14.68
C LEU A 11 6.01 -0.29 14.96
N LYS A 12 6.09 -0.82 16.16
CA LYS A 12 5.45 -2.09 16.51
C LYS A 12 3.93 -2.02 16.48
N SER A 13 3.30 -2.73 15.52
CA SER A 13 1.84 -2.78 15.35
C SER A 13 1.19 -1.40 15.33
N PHE A 14 1.77 -0.45 14.59
CA PHE A 14 1.59 0.99 14.70
C PHE A 14 0.15 1.45 14.94
N TYR A 15 -0.79 1.13 14.06
CA TYR A 15 -2.18 1.58 14.22
C TYR A 15 -2.83 1.06 15.51
N ALA A 16 -2.57 -0.20 15.87
CA ALA A 16 -3.09 -0.78 17.10
C ALA A 16 -2.44 -0.15 18.34
N SER A 17 -1.16 0.18 18.27
CA SER A 17 -0.45 0.88 19.33
C SER A 17 -0.97 2.30 19.53
N VAL A 18 -1.24 3.05 18.46
CA VAL A 18 -1.90 4.37 18.54
C VAL A 18 -3.27 4.24 19.21
N GLU A 19 -4.10 3.27 18.80
CA GLU A 19 -5.43 3.08 19.39
C GLU A 19 -5.39 2.67 20.86
N CYS A 20 -4.40 1.90 21.28
CA CYS A 20 -4.17 1.59 22.70
C CYS A 20 -3.79 2.86 23.48
N ARG A 21 -2.81 3.62 23.00
CA ARG A 21 -2.34 4.83 23.69
C ARG A 21 -3.44 5.86 23.88
N GLU A 22 -4.28 6.06 22.89
CA GLU A 22 -5.42 6.97 22.95
C GLU A 22 -6.49 6.56 23.98
N ARG A 23 -6.57 5.28 24.29
CA ARG A 23 -7.48 4.73 25.32
C ARG A 23 -6.82 4.59 26.69
N GLY A 24 -5.57 5.05 26.86
CA GLY A 24 -4.80 4.87 28.09
C GLY A 24 -4.40 3.42 28.35
N LEU A 25 -4.37 2.58 27.30
CA LEU A 25 -4.02 1.17 27.39
C LEU A 25 -2.55 0.92 27.01
N ASP A 26 -1.96 -0.15 27.53
CA ASP A 26 -0.63 -0.59 27.14
C ASP A 26 -0.69 -1.40 25.83
N PRO A 27 -0.03 -0.96 24.73
CA PRO A 27 0.01 -1.68 23.47
C PRO A 27 0.63 -3.07 23.55
N LEU A 28 1.49 -3.33 24.53
CA LEU A 28 2.18 -4.62 24.70
C LEU A 28 1.33 -5.63 25.50
N ASP A 29 0.43 -5.15 26.34
CA ASP A 29 -0.42 -5.99 27.20
C ASP A 29 -1.85 -6.18 26.68
N THR A 30 -2.37 -5.20 25.93
CA THR A 30 -3.77 -5.19 25.52
C THR A 30 -4.00 -5.96 24.23
N ASN A 31 -5.03 -6.81 24.21
CA ASN A 31 -5.55 -7.46 23.01
C ASN A 31 -6.44 -6.48 22.24
N LEU A 32 -5.98 -5.97 21.10
CA LEU A 32 -6.73 -5.04 20.28
C LEU A 32 -6.48 -5.27 18.79
N VAL A 33 -7.54 -5.12 17.99
CA VAL A 33 -7.46 -5.04 16.52
C VAL A 33 -8.01 -3.72 16.02
N VAL A 34 -7.44 -3.23 14.93
CA VAL A 34 -7.98 -2.08 14.17
C VAL A 34 -8.75 -2.61 12.98
N ALA A 35 -10.07 -2.50 13.01
CA ALA A 35 -10.95 -2.99 11.96
C ALA A 35 -12.25 -2.17 11.92
N ASP A 36 -12.85 -2.06 10.73
CA ASP A 36 -14.13 -1.38 10.52
C ASP A 36 -15.28 -2.41 10.53
N GLU A 37 -15.88 -2.62 11.72
CA GLU A 37 -17.03 -3.53 11.87
C GLU A 37 -18.29 -3.05 11.13
N SER A 38 -18.40 -1.75 10.84
CA SER A 38 -19.57 -1.20 10.15
C SER A 38 -19.71 -1.73 8.71
N ARG A 39 -18.64 -2.30 8.15
CA ARG A 39 -18.65 -2.90 6.81
C ARG A 39 -19.16 -4.33 6.83
N THR A 40 -18.33 -5.26 7.21
CA THR A 40 -18.65 -6.69 7.36
C THR A 40 -17.52 -7.39 8.14
N ASP A 41 -17.78 -8.56 8.71
CA ASP A 41 -16.73 -9.40 9.31
C ASP A 41 -15.63 -9.85 8.32
N LYS A 42 -15.84 -9.65 7.00
CA LYS A 42 -14.82 -9.91 5.97
C LYS A 42 -13.83 -8.74 5.80
N THR A 43 -13.98 -7.66 6.58
CA THR A 43 -13.04 -6.54 6.58
C THR A 43 -11.65 -7.01 6.97
N ILE A 44 -10.62 -6.38 6.37
CA ILE A 44 -9.23 -6.64 6.73
C ILE A 44 -8.89 -5.85 7.99
N CYS A 45 -8.29 -6.50 8.96
CA CYS A 45 -7.71 -5.83 10.11
C CYS A 45 -6.45 -5.07 9.66
N LEU A 46 -6.38 -3.77 9.94
CA LEU A 46 -5.24 -2.94 9.57
C LEU A 46 -4.03 -3.21 10.47
N ALA A 47 -4.28 -3.50 11.74
CA ALA A 47 -3.26 -3.87 12.70
C ALA A 47 -3.86 -4.74 13.81
N VAL A 48 -2.99 -5.53 14.42
CA VAL A 48 -3.26 -6.41 15.57
C VAL A 48 -2.15 -6.20 16.59
N THR A 49 -2.48 -6.07 17.87
CA THR A 49 -1.49 -5.90 18.93
C THR A 49 -0.57 -7.11 19.09
N PRO A 50 0.65 -6.94 19.63
CA PRO A 50 1.58 -8.05 19.85
C PRO A 50 1.01 -9.13 20.75
N SER A 51 0.29 -8.77 21.83
CA SER A 51 -0.34 -9.72 22.75
C SER A 51 -1.37 -10.61 22.02
N LEU A 52 -2.21 -10.01 21.19
CA LEU A 52 -3.21 -10.77 20.44
C LEU A 52 -2.58 -11.64 19.33
N LYS A 53 -1.47 -11.19 18.71
CA LYS A 53 -0.68 -12.01 17.77
C LYS A 53 -0.09 -13.26 18.41
N SER A 54 0.20 -13.25 19.70
CA SER A 54 0.75 -14.42 20.41
C SER A 54 -0.19 -15.63 20.41
N TYR A 55 -1.49 -15.42 20.15
CA TYR A 55 -2.48 -16.49 19.97
C TYR A 55 -2.58 -17.01 18.52
N GLY A 56 -1.57 -16.76 17.68
CA GLY A 56 -1.52 -17.22 16.28
C GLY A 56 -2.37 -16.40 15.31
N ILE A 57 -2.74 -15.17 15.69
CA ILE A 57 -3.54 -14.27 14.87
C ILE A 57 -2.62 -13.50 13.94
N SER A 58 -2.95 -13.51 12.63
CA SER A 58 -2.20 -12.77 11.60
C SER A 58 -2.31 -11.26 11.81
N GLY A 59 -1.23 -10.52 11.56
CA GLY A 59 -1.20 -9.06 11.66
C GLY A 59 -2.15 -8.33 10.69
N ARG A 60 -2.56 -8.99 9.60
CA ARG A 60 -3.49 -8.47 8.57
C ARG A 60 -4.56 -9.49 8.19
N GLY A 61 -5.01 -10.32 9.14
CA GLY A 61 -6.12 -11.24 8.95
C GLY A 61 -7.44 -10.50 8.74
N ARG A 62 -8.47 -11.23 8.32
CA ARG A 62 -9.83 -10.70 8.28
C ARG A 62 -10.45 -10.76 9.67
N LEU A 63 -11.40 -9.87 9.97
CA LEU A 63 -12.01 -9.82 11.31
C LEU A 63 -12.67 -11.14 11.72
N PHE A 64 -13.33 -11.86 10.79
CA PHE A 64 -13.90 -13.17 11.09
C PHE A 64 -12.81 -14.21 11.43
N GLU A 65 -11.63 -14.13 10.82
CA GLU A 65 -10.50 -15.03 11.12
C GLU A 65 -9.97 -14.76 12.54
N VAL A 66 -9.90 -13.47 12.92
CA VAL A 66 -9.53 -13.07 14.30
C VAL A 66 -10.53 -13.65 15.29
N LYS A 67 -11.85 -13.45 15.07
CA LYS A 67 -12.91 -13.98 15.93
C LYS A 67 -12.85 -15.50 16.04
N GLN A 68 -12.60 -16.19 14.92
CA GLN A 68 -12.47 -17.65 14.92
C GLN A 68 -11.24 -18.13 15.70
N ARG A 69 -10.07 -17.50 15.49
CA ARG A 69 -8.83 -17.85 16.22
C ARG A 69 -8.95 -17.62 17.72
N VAL A 70 -9.57 -16.52 18.14
CA VAL A 70 -9.86 -16.29 19.57
C VAL A 70 -10.78 -17.39 20.12
N LYS A 71 -11.81 -17.81 19.38
CA LYS A 71 -12.68 -18.92 19.77
C LYS A 71 -11.90 -20.24 19.91
N GLU A 72 -11.02 -20.55 18.98
CA GLU A 72 -10.14 -21.74 19.03
C GLU A 72 -9.19 -21.69 20.24
N ALA A 73 -8.54 -20.53 20.46
CA ALA A 73 -7.68 -20.33 21.62
C ALA A 73 -8.43 -20.45 22.95
N ASN A 74 -9.66 -19.94 23.02
CA ASN A 74 -10.51 -20.08 24.19
C ASN A 74 -10.95 -21.50 24.43
N ALA A 75 -11.20 -22.32 23.38
CA ALA A 75 -11.49 -23.75 23.54
C ALA A 75 -10.30 -24.49 24.16
N GLY A 76 -9.07 -24.18 23.74
CA GLY A 76 -7.85 -24.71 24.38
C GLY A 76 -7.70 -24.25 25.82
N ARG A 77 -7.90 -22.99 26.12
CA ARG A 77 -7.86 -22.45 27.49
C ARG A 77 -8.91 -23.11 28.39
N GLN A 78 -10.13 -23.33 27.89
CA GLN A 78 -11.18 -24.00 28.63
C GLN A 78 -10.83 -25.48 28.96
N HIS A 79 -10.20 -26.17 28.02
CA HIS A 79 -9.71 -27.53 28.25
C HIS A 79 -8.65 -27.57 29.34
N ASP A 80 -7.74 -26.60 29.37
CA ASP A 80 -6.60 -26.54 30.29
C ASP A 80 -6.95 -25.88 31.66
N ALA A 81 -8.08 -25.16 31.72
CA ALA A 81 -8.49 -24.42 32.89
C ALA A 81 -8.91 -25.38 34.05
N PRO A 82 -8.64 -25.01 35.30
CA PRO A 82 -9.15 -25.73 36.46
C PRO A 82 -10.67 -25.88 36.39
N GLY A 83 -11.13 -27.14 36.43
CA GLY A 83 -12.56 -27.47 36.33
C GLY A 83 -13.16 -27.36 34.93
N HIS A 84 -12.34 -27.20 33.88
CA HIS A 84 -12.74 -27.08 32.47
C HIS A 84 -13.79 -25.98 32.21
N LYS A 85 -13.74 -24.90 32.98
CA LYS A 85 -14.65 -23.77 32.86
C LYS A 85 -13.86 -22.48 32.77
N LEU A 86 -14.34 -21.59 31.86
CA LEU A 86 -13.93 -20.19 31.84
C LEU A 86 -14.98 -19.39 32.63
N ASP A 87 -14.52 -18.51 33.51
CA ASP A 87 -15.33 -17.65 34.36
C ASP A 87 -14.92 -16.18 34.16
N GLY A 88 -15.60 -15.50 33.26
CA GLY A 88 -15.27 -14.16 32.82
C GLY A 88 -14.33 -14.12 31.62
N SER A 89 -13.92 -12.90 31.23
CA SER A 89 -12.98 -12.64 30.13
C SER A 89 -12.10 -11.45 30.44
N SER A 90 -10.96 -11.38 29.76
CA SER A 90 -10.06 -10.22 29.82
C SER A 90 -9.42 -9.93 28.47
N CYS A 91 -9.24 -8.65 28.18
CA CYS A 91 -8.46 -8.17 27.04
C CYS A 91 -6.99 -7.88 27.43
N PHE A 92 -6.55 -8.16 28.66
CA PHE A 92 -5.19 -7.93 29.12
C PHE A 92 -4.41 -9.24 29.23
N HIS A 93 -3.28 -9.30 28.51
CA HIS A 93 -2.43 -10.48 28.49
C HIS A 93 -1.90 -10.85 29.89
N SER A 94 -1.52 -9.85 30.67
CA SER A 94 -1.05 -10.02 32.04
C SER A 94 -2.09 -10.66 32.96
N GLU A 95 -3.37 -10.33 32.81
CA GLU A 95 -4.48 -10.95 33.56
C GLU A 95 -4.73 -12.38 33.09
N LEU A 96 -4.71 -12.59 31.77
CA LEU A 96 -4.88 -13.92 31.18
C LEU A 96 -3.78 -14.91 31.58
N LEU A 97 -2.55 -14.41 31.82
CA LEU A 97 -1.45 -15.23 32.35
C LEU A 97 -1.63 -15.56 33.83
N LYS A 98 -2.17 -14.63 34.61
CA LYS A 98 -2.37 -14.84 36.06
C LYS A 98 -3.57 -15.72 36.38
N ASN A 99 -4.61 -15.66 35.55
CA ASN A 99 -5.85 -16.40 35.76
C ASN A 99 -6.20 -17.29 34.56
N PRO A 100 -5.96 -18.59 34.60
CA PRO A 100 -6.24 -19.51 33.52
C PRO A 100 -7.76 -19.70 33.24
N ASN A 101 -8.64 -19.34 34.18
CA ASN A 101 -10.09 -19.42 34.01
C ASN A 101 -10.71 -18.23 33.24
N LEU A 102 -9.92 -17.21 32.85
CA LEU A 102 -10.42 -16.12 32.02
C LEU A 102 -10.39 -16.46 30.53
N ALA A 103 -11.48 -16.16 29.83
CA ALA A 103 -11.51 -16.19 28.38
C ALA A 103 -10.70 -15.02 27.79
N ILE A 104 -10.06 -15.25 26.65
CA ILE A 104 -9.46 -14.19 25.85
C ILE A 104 -10.58 -13.35 25.26
N ASP A 105 -10.52 -12.06 25.49
CA ASP A 105 -11.32 -11.04 24.82
C ASP A 105 -10.42 -10.02 24.13
N PHE A 106 -10.97 -9.19 23.26
CA PHE A 106 -10.21 -8.17 22.56
C PHE A 106 -11.06 -6.97 22.17
N VAL A 107 -10.41 -5.81 22.09
CA VAL A 107 -11.02 -4.56 21.67
C VAL A 107 -10.98 -4.45 20.15
N ILE A 108 -12.08 -4.05 19.52
CA ILE A 108 -12.13 -3.68 18.10
C ILE A 108 -12.17 -2.15 18.02
N ALA A 109 -11.13 -1.55 17.44
CA ALA A 109 -11.03 -0.12 17.23
C ALA A 109 -11.31 0.24 15.77
N PRO A 110 -12.22 1.17 15.48
CA PRO A 110 -12.41 1.65 14.12
C PRO A 110 -11.16 2.40 13.63
N PRO A 111 -10.79 2.29 12.33
CA PRO A 111 -9.63 2.99 11.80
C PRO A 111 -9.83 4.50 11.80
N ARG A 112 -8.76 5.25 12.07
CA ARG A 112 -8.69 6.73 12.05
C ARG A 112 -7.42 7.14 11.29
N MET A 113 -7.44 7.03 9.96
CA MET A 113 -6.24 7.16 9.13
C MET A 113 -5.57 8.54 9.22
N ALA A 114 -6.35 9.62 9.28
CA ALA A 114 -5.81 10.97 9.46
C ALA A 114 -5.02 11.09 10.77
N TYR A 115 -5.54 10.50 11.83
CA TYR A 115 -4.90 10.51 13.15
C TYR A 115 -3.59 9.69 13.17
N TYR A 116 -3.57 8.56 12.45
CA TYR A 116 -2.32 7.78 12.32
C TYR A 116 -1.25 8.55 11.53
N MET A 117 -1.64 9.32 10.51
CA MET A 117 -0.72 10.20 9.79
C MET A 117 -0.15 11.30 10.70
N GLU A 118 -0.97 11.87 11.58
CA GLU A 118 -0.52 12.84 12.58
C GLU A 118 0.50 12.23 13.54
N TYR A 119 0.21 11.02 14.07
CA TYR A 119 1.18 10.31 14.92
C TYR A 119 2.47 9.97 14.20
N SER A 120 2.40 9.52 12.94
CA SER A 120 3.57 9.28 12.11
C SER A 120 4.41 10.54 11.93
N THR A 121 3.77 11.70 11.70
CA THR A 121 4.45 12.99 11.60
C THR A 121 5.12 13.39 12.92
N ARG A 122 4.47 13.17 14.06
CA ARG A 122 5.09 13.41 15.39
C ARG A 122 6.34 12.56 15.58
N ILE A 123 6.29 11.29 15.21
CA ILE A 123 7.43 10.38 15.29
C ILE A 123 8.55 10.80 14.33
N TYR A 124 8.21 11.19 13.09
CA TYR A 124 9.18 11.71 12.15
C TYR A 124 9.92 12.94 12.71
N ASN A 125 9.24 13.83 13.41
CA ASN A 125 9.87 14.96 14.08
C ASN A 125 10.84 14.53 15.21
N VAL A 126 10.64 13.35 15.81
CA VAL A 126 11.64 12.78 16.74
C VAL A 126 12.89 12.36 15.97
N TYR A 127 12.74 11.69 14.83
CA TYR A 127 13.88 11.30 13.98
C TYR A 127 14.72 12.49 13.53
N LEU A 128 14.08 13.62 13.22
CA LEU A 128 14.76 14.86 12.82
C LEU A 128 15.62 15.50 13.91
N LYS A 129 15.49 15.10 15.18
CA LYS A 129 16.40 15.51 16.26
C LYS A 129 17.78 14.89 16.11
N TYR A 130 17.89 13.77 15.39
CA TYR A 130 19.07 12.92 15.31
C TYR A 130 19.69 12.88 13.92
N VAL A 131 18.89 12.88 12.87
CA VAL A 131 19.29 12.68 11.48
C VAL A 131 18.63 13.73 10.61
N ALA A 132 19.38 14.33 9.71
CA ALA A 132 18.86 15.33 8.78
C ALA A 132 17.85 14.72 7.77
N PRO A 133 16.88 15.48 7.29
CA PRO A 133 15.85 14.95 6.38
C PRO A 133 16.44 14.41 5.07
N GLU A 134 17.61 14.87 4.65
CA GLU A 134 18.34 14.39 3.47
C GLU A 134 18.74 12.92 3.60
N ASP A 135 19.03 12.46 4.83
CA ASP A 135 19.51 11.12 5.14
C ASP A 135 18.41 10.18 5.65
N ILE A 136 17.14 10.63 5.63
CA ILE A 136 15.98 9.83 6.01
C ILE A 136 15.12 9.52 4.80
N ILE A 137 14.74 8.25 4.62
CA ILE A 137 13.70 7.80 3.69
C ILE A 137 12.49 7.35 4.51
N VAL A 138 11.35 8.01 4.33
CA VAL A 138 10.06 7.52 4.83
C VAL A 138 9.58 6.43 3.88
N TYR A 139 9.72 5.17 4.29
CA TYR A 139 9.35 4.03 3.47
C TYR A 139 7.85 3.72 3.53
N SER A 140 7.27 3.87 4.72
CA SER A 140 5.83 3.77 4.95
C SER A 140 5.41 4.71 6.10
N ILE A 141 4.15 4.65 6.51
CA ILE A 141 3.62 5.43 7.64
C ILE A 141 4.28 5.04 8.98
N ASP A 142 4.83 3.83 9.07
CA ASP A 142 5.40 3.22 10.29
C ASP A 142 6.85 2.77 10.13
N GLU A 143 7.45 3.01 8.96
CA GLU A 143 8.81 2.53 8.66
C GLU A 143 9.68 3.60 7.99
N VAL A 144 10.92 3.70 8.45
CA VAL A 144 11.94 4.61 7.92
C VAL A 144 13.27 3.91 7.74
N PHE A 145 14.08 4.43 6.79
CA PHE A 145 15.50 4.13 6.67
C PHE A 145 16.29 5.40 6.91
N MET A 146 17.43 5.27 7.58
CA MET A 146 18.35 6.39 7.88
C MET A 146 19.78 5.99 7.50
N ASP A 147 20.48 6.83 6.77
CA ASP A 147 21.93 6.75 6.64
C ASP A 147 22.55 7.48 7.85
N VAL A 148 23.14 6.72 8.75
CA VAL A 148 23.72 7.28 9.98
C VAL A 148 25.23 7.36 9.95
N THR A 149 25.85 7.10 8.82
CA THR A 149 27.31 6.98 8.64
C THR A 149 28.07 8.16 9.24
N ASP A 150 27.67 9.39 8.92
CA ASP A 150 28.38 10.60 9.37
C ASP A 150 27.96 11.05 10.78
N TYR A 151 26.87 10.50 11.31
CA TYR A 151 26.33 10.87 12.63
C TYR A 151 26.99 10.11 13.79
N LEU A 152 27.50 8.89 13.55
CA LEU A 152 28.11 8.06 14.59
C LEU A 152 29.28 8.76 15.27
N ASN A 153 30.14 9.40 14.50
CA ASN A 153 31.26 10.18 15.03
C ASN A 153 30.81 11.42 15.78
N THR A 154 29.77 12.09 15.31
CA THR A 154 29.20 13.29 15.94
C THR A 154 28.63 12.96 17.32
N TYR A 155 27.82 11.87 17.40
CA TYR A 155 27.22 11.45 18.65
C TYR A 155 28.15 10.63 19.53
N LYS A 156 29.29 10.13 19.02
CA LYS A 156 30.21 9.20 19.70
C LYS A 156 29.46 7.97 20.23
N LEU A 157 28.54 7.45 19.46
CA LEU A 157 27.71 6.28 19.78
C LEU A 157 27.98 5.16 18.78
N SER A 158 27.81 3.92 19.24
CA SER A 158 27.70 2.78 18.32
C SER A 158 26.39 2.88 17.51
N PRO A 159 26.27 2.21 16.34
CA PRO A 159 25.04 2.15 15.60
C PRO A 159 23.87 1.63 16.46
N HIS A 160 24.13 0.62 17.29
CA HIS A 160 23.15 0.05 18.20
C HIS A 160 22.67 1.07 19.25
N ASP A 161 23.60 1.80 19.89
CA ASP A 161 23.25 2.78 20.90
C ASP A 161 22.50 3.97 20.32
N LEU A 162 22.83 4.38 19.09
CA LEU A 162 22.10 5.43 18.39
C LEU A 162 20.68 4.98 18.05
N ALA A 163 20.51 3.76 17.52
CA ALA A 163 19.18 3.19 17.25
C ALA A 163 18.35 3.10 18.53
N MET A 164 18.93 2.57 19.61
CA MET A 164 18.29 2.48 20.92
C MET A 164 17.86 3.86 21.43
N LYS A 165 18.74 4.86 21.36
CA LYS A 165 18.45 6.23 21.79
C LYS A 165 17.27 6.84 21.02
N ILE A 166 17.23 6.67 19.71
CA ILE A 166 16.14 7.14 18.86
C ILE A 166 14.81 6.46 19.24
N ILE A 167 14.83 5.12 19.40
CA ILE A 167 13.62 4.36 19.75
C ILE A 167 13.10 4.73 21.14
N LEU A 168 13.98 4.95 22.11
CA LEU A 168 13.58 5.36 23.46
C LEU A 168 12.96 6.77 23.47
N ASP A 169 13.47 7.71 22.66
CA ASP A 169 12.85 9.05 22.52
C ASP A 169 11.46 8.93 21.85
N VAL A 170 11.30 8.06 20.85
CA VAL A 170 9.98 7.76 20.26
C VAL A 170 9.04 7.18 21.32
N LEU A 171 9.51 6.21 22.11
CA LEU A 171 8.72 5.59 23.18
C LEU A 171 8.32 6.61 24.26
N GLU A 172 9.23 7.46 24.70
CA GLU A 172 8.95 8.52 25.68
C GLU A 172 7.94 9.54 25.14
N THR A 173 8.10 9.95 23.88
CA THR A 173 7.26 10.97 23.25
C THR A 173 5.84 10.47 22.91
N THR A 174 5.70 9.18 22.54
CA THR A 174 4.45 8.64 21.98
C THR A 174 3.93 7.41 22.70
N GLY A 175 4.72 6.77 23.53
CA GLY A 175 4.42 5.50 24.17
C GLY A 175 4.41 4.30 23.21
N ILE A 176 4.96 4.46 21.99
CA ILE A 176 5.03 3.40 20.97
C ILE A 176 6.47 2.92 20.86
N THR A 177 6.66 1.61 20.97
CA THR A 177 7.97 0.98 20.79
C THR A 177 8.22 0.60 19.33
N ALA A 178 9.46 0.28 18.99
CA ALA A 178 9.86 -0.08 17.63
C ALA A 178 10.82 -1.28 17.61
N THR A 179 11.02 -1.81 16.40
CA THR A 179 12.07 -2.77 16.06
C THR A 179 13.02 -2.09 15.10
N ALA A 180 14.34 -2.33 15.25
CA ALA A 180 15.33 -1.80 14.33
C ALA A 180 16.22 -2.89 13.73
N GLY A 181 16.69 -2.62 12.53
CA GLY A 181 17.76 -3.36 11.87
C GLY A 181 18.88 -2.42 11.47
N ILE A 182 20.10 -2.85 11.68
CA ILE A 182 21.33 -2.14 11.34
C ILE A 182 22.05 -2.94 10.28
N GLY A 183 22.57 -2.28 9.25
CA GLY A 183 23.30 -2.94 8.17
C GLY A 183 24.26 -2.02 7.43
N THR A 184 25.18 -2.61 6.70
CA THR A 184 26.16 -1.92 5.85
C THR A 184 25.53 -1.37 4.56
N ASN A 185 24.30 -1.77 4.26
CA ASN A 185 23.50 -1.28 3.14
C ASN A 185 22.00 -1.36 3.46
N LEU A 186 21.15 -0.79 2.58
CA LEU A 186 19.68 -0.73 2.78
C LEU A 186 19.02 -2.11 2.81
N PHE A 187 19.53 -3.08 2.05
CA PHE A 187 19.00 -4.44 2.07
C PHE A 187 19.28 -5.11 3.41
N LEU A 188 20.52 -5.05 3.88
CA LEU A 188 20.92 -5.72 5.12
C LEU A 188 20.25 -5.13 6.35
N CYS A 189 20.10 -3.80 6.45
CA CYS A 189 19.39 -3.22 7.59
C CYS A 189 17.89 -3.62 7.59
N LYS A 190 17.25 -3.71 6.41
CA LYS A 190 15.87 -4.19 6.30
C LYS A 190 15.73 -5.66 6.68
N VAL A 191 16.62 -6.52 6.20
CA VAL A 191 16.62 -7.96 6.50
C VAL A 191 16.95 -8.21 7.98
N ALA A 192 17.90 -7.46 8.57
CA ALA A 192 18.17 -7.48 9.99
C ALA A 192 16.91 -7.19 10.80
N MET A 193 16.16 -6.16 10.43
CA MET A 193 14.93 -5.76 11.09
C MET A 193 13.81 -6.81 10.92
N ASP A 194 13.55 -7.26 9.70
CA ASP A 194 12.38 -8.09 9.38
C ASP A 194 12.55 -9.56 9.76
N ILE A 195 13.76 -10.10 9.59
CA ILE A 195 14.02 -11.52 9.82
C ILE A 195 14.70 -11.73 11.19
N VAL A 196 15.80 -11.04 11.46
CA VAL A 196 16.58 -11.34 12.68
C VAL A 196 15.93 -10.72 13.92
N ALA A 197 15.67 -9.40 13.91
CA ALA A 197 15.17 -8.69 15.09
C ALA A 197 13.80 -9.18 15.57
N LYS A 198 12.94 -9.66 14.65
CA LYS A 198 11.63 -10.20 15.02
C LYS A 198 11.70 -11.51 15.81
N HIS A 199 12.82 -12.25 15.73
CA HIS A 199 13.01 -13.55 16.38
C HIS A 199 13.86 -13.50 17.64
N ILE A 200 14.51 -12.37 17.95
CA ILE A 200 15.24 -12.20 19.19
C ILE A 200 14.32 -11.72 20.33
N PRO A 201 14.65 -12.03 21.61
CA PRO A 201 13.91 -11.50 22.76
C PRO A 201 13.89 -9.97 22.74
N ALA A 202 12.75 -9.40 23.14
CA ALA A 202 12.65 -7.96 23.34
C ALA A 202 13.30 -7.58 24.70
N ASP A 203 13.83 -6.35 24.78
CA ASP A 203 14.24 -5.77 26.05
C ASP A 203 13.01 -5.43 26.94
N LYS A 204 13.26 -4.86 28.12
CA LYS A 204 12.23 -4.44 29.08
C LYS A 204 11.23 -3.40 28.51
N ASN A 205 11.62 -2.68 27.46
CA ASN A 205 10.82 -1.67 26.77
C ASN A 205 10.15 -2.21 25.50
N GLY A 206 10.26 -3.50 25.23
CA GLY A 206 9.74 -4.14 24.03
C GLY A 206 10.58 -3.89 22.77
N VAL A 207 11.78 -3.29 22.91
CA VAL A 207 12.68 -2.97 21.78
C VAL A 207 13.45 -4.22 21.35
N ARG A 208 13.64 -4.34 20.04
CA ARG A 208 14.46 -5.37 19.40
C ARG A 208 15.33 -4.72 18.34
N ILE A 209 16.65 -4.95 18.43
CA ILE A 209 17.63 -4.43 17.47
C ILE A 209 18.52 -5.58 17.02
N ALA A 210 18.70 -5.72 15.70
CA ALA A 210 19.62 -6.69 15.11
C ALA A 210 20.56 -6.01 14.14
N GLU A 211 21.75 -6.57 13.97
CA GLU A 211 22.80 -6.04 13.09
C GLU A 211 23.22 -7.14 12.10
N LEU A 212 23.43 -6.76 10.84
CA LEU A 212 23.94 -7.64 9.79
C LEU A 212 24.98 -6.91 8.92
N ASP A 213 26.09 -7.59 8.70
CA ASP A 213 26.99 -7.35 7.58
C ASP A 213 26.78 -8.43 6.49
N GLU A 214 27.48 -8.34 5.39
CA GLU A 214 27.37 -9.28 4.27
C GLU A 214 27.75 -10.71 4.67
N MET A 215 28.75 -10.86 5.53
CA MET A 215 29.21 -12.18 5.98
C MET A 215 28.26 -12.79 7.01
N GLY A 216 27.73 -11.99 7.92
CA GLY A 216 26.68 -12.38 8.86
C GLY A 216 25.42 -12.84 8.15
N PHE A 217 25.00 -12.10 7.10
CA PHE A 217 23.91 -12.49 6.24
C PHE A 217 24.14 -13.85 5.57
N ARG A 218 25.29 -14.05 4.91
CA ARG A 218 25.61 -15.31 4.23
C ARG A 218 25.68 -16.49 5.19
N ARG A 219 26.28 -16.31 6.35
CA ARG A 219 26.41 -17.39 7.35
C ARG A 219 25.09 -17.73 8.05
N GLY A 220 24.28 -16.70 8.35
CA GLY A 220 23.07 -16.86 9.14
C GLY A 220 21.79 -17.06 8.32
N LEU A 221 21.68 -16.44 7.14
CA LEU A 221 20.40 -16.34 6.42
C LEU A 221 20.39 -16.96 5.02
N TRP A 222 21.52 -17.46 4.49
CA TRP A 222 21.51 -18.14 3.19
C TRP A 222 20.64 -19.40 3.14
N SER A 223 20.36 -20.04 4.28
CA SER A 223 19.47 -21.20 4.39
C SER A 223 18.06 -20.85 4.89
N HIS A 224 17.79 -19.57 5.15
CA HIS A 224 16.48 -19.13 5.67
C HIS A 224 15.37 -19.38 4.65
N GLN A 225 14.22 -19.80 5.14
CA GLN A 225 12.97 -19.99 4.42
C GLN A 225 11.79 -19.43 5.24
N PRO A 226 10.74 -18.95 4.56
CA PRO A 226 10.53 -18.92 3.12
C PRO A 226 11.25 -17.72 2.43
N LEU A 227 11.49 -17.83 1.13
CA LEU A 227 12.08 -16.74 0.32
C LEU A 227 11.30 -15.42 0.39
N THR A 228 9.99 -15.50 0.63
CA THR A 228 9.12 -14.32 0.71
C THR A 228 9.35 -13.44 1.94
N ASP A 229 10.16 -13.88 2.90
CA ASP A 229 10.54 -13.07 4.06
C ASP A 229 11.62 -12.02 3.67
N PHE A 230 12.35 -12.27 2.58
CA PHE A 230 13.35 -11.33 2.11
C PHE A 230 12.73 -10.17 1.35
N TRP A 231 13.21 -8.98 1.67
CA TRP A 231 12.79 -7.76 1.00
C TRP A 231 12.92 -7.88 -0.51
N ARG A 232 11.91 -7.44 -1.25
CA ARG A 232 11.75 -7.51 -2.71
C ARG A 232 11.56 -8.90 -3.31
N VAL A 233 11.47 -9.96 -2.52
CA VAL A 233 11.10 -11.28 -3.00
C VAL A 233 9.61 -11.54 -2.73
N GLY A 234 8.77 -11.22 -3.70
CA GLY A 234 7.33 -11.49 -3.63
C GLY A 234 6.98 -12.94 -4.02
N ARG A 235 5.72 -13.33 -3.82
CA ARG A 235 5.21 -14.69 -4.14
C ARG A 235 5.48 -15.11 -5.59
N GLY A 236 5.45 -14.16 -6.56
CA GLY A 236 5.73 -14.45 -7.96
C GLY A 236 7.19 -14.84 -8.20
N TYR A 237 8.12 -14.17 -7.52
CA TYR A 237 9.54 -14.47 -7.54
C TYR A 237 9.82 -15.82 -6.86
N ALA A 238 9.34 -15.99 -5.62
CA ALA A 238 9.50 -17.25 -4.88
C ALA A 238 9.00 -18.44 -5.69
N LYS A 239 7.78 -18.37 -6.25
CA LYS A 239 7.23 -19.45 -7.07
C LYS A 239 8.11 -19.79 -8.28
N LYS A 240 8.64 -18.79 -9.01
CA LYS A 240 9.54 -19.04 -10.14
C LYS A 240 10.85 -19.69 -9.71
N LEU A 241 11.41 -19.22 -8.59
CA LEU A 241 12.63 -19.79 -8.01
C LEU A 241 12.42 -21.25 -7.57
N GLU A 242 11.38 -21.52 -6.81
CA GLU A 242 11.01 -22.86 -6.33
C GLU A 242 10.76 -23.85 -7.49
N GLN A 243 10.11 -23.41 -8.56
CA GLN A 243 9.90 -24.22 -9.78
C GLN A 243 11.23 -24.59 -10.50
N ASN A 244 12.31 -23.86 -10.22
CA ASN A 244 13.65 -24.12 -10.74
C ASN A 244 14.60 -24.66 -9.67
N GLY A 245 14.09 -25.19 -8.55
CA GLY A 245 14.88 -25.86 -7.51
C GLY A 245 15.65 -24.90 -6.59
N MET A 246 15.32 -23.61 -6.57
CA MET A 246 15.93 -22.61 -5.69
C MET A 246 14.94 -22.23 -4.57
N PHE A 247 15.24 -22.62 -3.35
CA PHE A 247 14.38 -22.44 -2.16
C PHE A 247 14.93 -21.44 -1.17
N THR A 248 16.18 -21.00 -1.34
CA THR A 248 16.89 -20.13 -0.42
C THR A 248 17.71 -19.07 -1.18
N MET A 249 18.08 -17.98 -0.49
CA MET A 249 18.97 -16.98 -1.08
C MET A 249 20.35 -17.55 -1.40
N GLY A 250 20.82 -18.53 -0.61
CA GLY A 250 22.05 -19.26 -0.91
C GLY A 250 21.95 -20.07 -2.21
N ASP A 251 20.76 -20.59 -2.58
CA ASP A 251 20.58 -21.26 -3.88
C ASP A 251 20.66 -20.27 -5.03
N VAL A 252 20.04 -19.09 -4.87
CA VAL A 252 20.13 -18.01 -5.87
C VAL A 252 21.58 -17.56 -6.06
N ALA A 253 22.31 -17.32 -4.97
CA ALA A 253 23.74 -16.95 -5.01
C ALA A 253 24.59 -18.02 -5.69
N ARG A 254 24.36 -19.30 -5.42
CA ARG A 254 25.07 -20.40 -6.12
C ARG A 254 24.68 -20.50 -7.59
N CYS A 255 23.41 -20.24 -7.92
CA CYS A 255 22.93 -20.21 -9.30
C CYS A 255 23.60 -19.09 -10.08
N SER A 256 23.77 -17.90 -9.50
CA SER A 256 24.42 -16.77 -10.18
C SER A 256 25.86 -17.05 -10.59
N VAL A 257 26.56 -17.96 -9.89
CA VAL A 257 27.92 -18.38 -10.25
C VAL A 257 27.92 -19.49 -11.30
N LYS A 258 26.95 -20.41 -11.26
CA LYS A 258 26.94 -21.62 -12.08
C LYS A 258 26.16 -21.47 -13.39
N ASN A 259 25.08 -20.72 -13.38
CA ASN A 259 24.15 -20.53 -14.49
C ASN A 259 23.37 -19.21 -14.31
N GLU A 260 24.06 -18.09 -14.45
CA GLU A 260 23.49 -16.76 -14.32
C GLU A 260 22.39 -16.50 -15.37
N ASP A 261 22.58 -17.03 -16.60
CA ASP A 261 21.63 -16.88 -17.70
C ASP A 261 20.21 -17.34 -17.33
N LEU A 262 20.07 -18.38 -16.49
CA LEU A 262 18.78 -18.83 -16.01
C LEU A 262 18.06 -17.73 -15.21
N LEU A 263 18.76 -17.00 -14.35
CA LEU A 263 18.18 -15.91 -13.56
C LEU A 263 17.72 -14.77 -14.47
N TYR A 264 18.50 -14.41 -15.49
CA TYR A 264 18.10 -13.40 -16.49
C TYR A 264 16.93 -13.86 -17.35
N GLN A 265 16.84 -15.12 -17.72
CA GLN A 265 15.67 -15.68 -18.42
C GLN A 265 14.39 -15.61 -17.57
N LEU A 266 14.48 -15.86 -16.26
CA LEU A 266 13.33 -15.84 -15.34
C LEU A 266 12.88 -14.42 -14.98
N PHE A 267 13.80 -13.48 -14.81
CA PHE A 267 13.53 -12.18 -14.19
C PHE A 267 13.92 -10.98 -15.06
N GLY A 268 14.56 -11.18 -16.22
CA GLY A 268 15.07 -10.11 -17.06
C GLY A 268 16.08 -9.25 -16.30
N LYS A 269 16.08 -7.94 -16.53
CA LYS A 269 16.99 -6.98 -15.86
C LYS A 269 16.87 -6.99 -14.33
N ASN A 270 15.75 -7.45 -13.79
CA ASN A 270 15.57 -7.51 -12.33
C ASN A 270 16.37 -8.66 -11.69
N ALA A 271 17.00 -9.54 -12.49
CA ALA A 271 17.91 -10.56 -11.99
C ALA A 271 19.12 -9.95 -11.29
N GLU A 272 19.64 -8.81 -11.75
CA GLU A 272 20.77 -8.10 -11.13
C GLU A 272 20.50 -7.81 -9.65
N LEU A 273 19.39 -7.15 -9.37
CA LEU A 273 19.02 -6.83 -7.98
C LEU A 273 18.81 -8.08 -7.12
N LEU A 274 18.21 -9.14 -7.69
CA LEU A 274 18.02 -10.40 -6.98
C LEU A 274 19.35 -11.08 -6.65
N ILE A 275 20.30 -11.07 -7.58
CA ILE A 275 21.65 -11.62 -7.41
C ILE A 275 22.39 -10.82 -6.34
N ASP A 276 22.41 -9.49 -6.44
CA ASP A 276 23.05 -8.62 -5.46
C ASP A 276 22.52 -8.90 -4.05
N HIS A 277 21.21 -8.93 -3.89
CA HIS A 277 20.58 -9.24 -2.61
C HIS A 277 20.89 -10.65 -2.11
N ALA A 278 21.01 -11.63 -3.01
CA ALA A 278 21.41 -12.98 -2.62
C ALA A 278 22.85 -13.04 -2.07
N TRP A 279 23.70 -12.12 -2.48
CA TRP A 279 25.06 -11.95 -1.95
C TRP A 279 25.13 -11.00 -0.75
N GLY A 280 24.00 -10.37 -0.35
CA GLY A 280 23.95 -9.38 0.71
C GLY A 280 24.44 -8.00 0.28
N TRP A 281 24.42 -7.73 -1.02
CA TRP A 281 24.87 -6.47 -1.61
C TRP A 281 23.70 -5.60 -2.03
N GLU A 282 23.80 -4.28 -1.83
CA GLU A 282 22.85 -3.29 -2.32
C GLU A 282 23.62 -1.98 -2.57
N PRO A 283 23.84 -1.60 -3.83
CA PRO A 283 24.60 -0.39 -4.18
C PRO A 283 23.77 0.90 -4.00
N CYS A 284 22.44 0.79 -3.89
CA CYS A 284 21.56 1.95 -3.80
C CYS A 284 21.73 2.66 -2.46
N THR A 285 21.86 3.98 -2.50
CA THR A 285 22.01 4.84 -1.32
C THR A 285 20.76 5.70 -1.11
N VAL A 286 20.63 6.31 0.07
CA VAL A 286 19.56 7.29 0.36
C VAL A 286 19.62 8.44 -0.64
N GLU A 287 20.79 8.96 -0.95
CA GLU A 287 21.01 10.02 -1.95
C GLU A 287 20.51 9.60 -3.35
N ALA A 288 20.86 8.38 -3.79
CA ALA A 288 20.44 7.86 -5.08
C ALA A 288 18.91 7.73 -5.17
N ILE A 289 18.25 7.26 -4.10
CA ILE A 289 16.78 7.16 -4.04
C ILE A 289 16.14 8.55 -4.14
N LYS A 290 16.67 9.54 -3.44
CA LYS A 290 16.13 10.91 -3.45
C LYS A 290 16.37 11.64 -4.78
N ALA A 291 17.49 11.35 -5.43
CA ALA A 291 17.81 11.90 -6.75
C ALA A 291 17.03 11.23 -7.89
N TYR A 292 16.50 10.00 -7.67
CA TYR A 292 15.82 9.25 -8.71
C TYR A 292 14.56 9.97 -9.22
N ARG A 293 14.47 10.09 -10.53
CA ARG A 293 13.29 10.59 -11.24
C ARG A 293 12.85 9.51 -12.22
N PRO A 294 11.65 8.94 -12.04
CA PRO A 294 11.14 7.92 -12.96
C PRO A 294 10.96 8.50 -14.36
N SER A 295 11.32 7.72 -15.38
CA SER A 295 11.12 8.10 -16.80
C SER A 295 9.65 8.09 -17.22
N THR A 296 8.83 7.31 -16.52
CA THR A 296 7.38 7.23 -16.75
C THR A 296 6.65 7.29 -15.41
N ASN A 297 5.62 8.11 -15.35
CA ASN A 297 4.77 8.23 -14.19
C ASN A 297 3.35 7.78 -14.51
N SER A 298 2.68 7.21 -13.53
CA SER A 298 1.25 6.95 -13.58
C SER A 298 0.58 7.38 -12.29
N LEU A 299 -0.66 7.83 -12.39
CA LEU A 299 -1.51 8.13 -11.25
C LEU A 299 -2.76 7.27 -11.36
N GLY A 300 -3.05 6.47 -10.34
CA GLY A 300 -4.16 5.53 -10.39
C GLY A 300 -5.00 5.51 -9.13
N SER A 301 -6.23 5.08 -9.28
CA SER A 301 -7.19 4.86 -8.20
C SER A 301 -7.91 3.53 -8.40
N GLY A 302 -8.16 2.80 -7.30
CA GLY A 302 -8.90 1.55 -7.32
C GLY A 302 -9.95 1.52 -6.22
N GLN A 303 -11.10 0.89 -6.52
CA GLN A 303 -12.16 0.70 -5.56
C GLN A 303 -12.71 -0.73 -5.60
N VAL A 304 -12.90 -1.32 -4.43
CA VAL A 304 -13.70 -2.54 -4.25
C VAL A 304 -15.07 -2.09 -3.75
N LEU A 305 -16.09 -2.40 -4.52
CA LEU A 305 -17.47 -2.02 -4.21
C LEU A 305 -17.98 -2.82 -2.99
N HIS A 306 -18.83 -2.23 -2.17
CA HIS A 306 -19.38 -2.88 -0.96
C HIS A 306 -20.25 -4.09 -1.31
N GLN A 307 -20.97 -4.00 -2.40
CA GLN A 307 -21.81 -5.06 -2.97
C GLN A 307 -21.57 -5.16 -4.49
N PRO A 308 -21.98 -6.25 -5.13
CA PRO A 308 -21.93 -6.35 -6.59
C PRO A 308 -22.82 -5.29 -7.24
N TYR A 309 -22.29 -4.59 -8.25
CA TYR A 309 -23.01 -3.55 -9.02
C TYR A 309 -23.30 -4.01 -10.44
N THR A 310 -24.42 -3.54 -11.01
CA THR A 310 -24.68 -3.62 -12.44
C THR A 310 -23.70 -2.73 -13.22
N ALA A 311 -23.57 -2.97 -14.51
CA ALA A 311 -22.71 -2.16 -15.37
C ALA A 311 -23.05 -0.66 -15.31
N GLU A 312 -24.32 -0.31 -15.27
CA GLU A 312 -24.78 1.09 -15.18
C GLU A 312 -24.30 1.78 -13.88
N LYS A 313 -24.56 1.16 -12.71
CA LYS A 313 -24.10 1.70 -11.42
C LYS A 313 -22.56 1.72 -11.32
N ALA A 314 -21.88 0.72 -11.89
CA ALA A 314 -20.42 0.69 -11.91
C ALA A 314 -19.83 1.77 -12.83
N LYS A 315 -20.49 2.09 -13.95
CA LYS A 315 -20.10 3.21 -14.82
C LYS A 315 -20.17 4.55 -14.10
N LEU A 316 -21.23 4.77 -13.31
CA LEU A 316 -21.36 5.97 -12.48
C LEU A 316 -20.17 6.09 -11.52
N VAL A 317 -19.85 5.03 -10.77
CA VAL A 317 -18.70 5.01 -9.85
C VAL A 317 -17.37 5.25 -10.58
N LEU A 318 -17.18 4.67 -11.75
CA LEU A 318 -15.97 4.88 -12.55
C LEU A 318 -15.83 6.35 -13.00
N ARG A 319 -16.94 7.00 -13.37
CA ARG A 319 -16.96 8.44 -13.70
C ARG A 319 -16.60 9.30 -12.49
N GLU A 320 -17.10 8.96 -11.29
CA GLU A 320 -16.70 9.61 -10.04
C GLU A 320 -15.21 9.43 -9.74
N MET A 321 -14.66 8.24 -10.01
CA MET A 321 -13.23 7.96 -9.86
C MET A 321 -12.39 8.77 -10.84
N ALA A 322 -12.83 8.88 -12.09
CA ALA A 322 -12.19 9.69 -13.13
C ALA A 322 -12.21 11.18 -12.76
N ASP A 323 -13.32 11.70 -12.25
CA ASP A 323 -13.41 13.08 -11.75
C ASP A 323 -12.41 13.36 -10.62
N SER A 324 -12.30 12.42 -9.67
CA SER A 324 -11.31 12.54 -8.59
C SER A 324 -9.87 12.50 -9.13
N LEU A 325 -9.58 11.61 -10.08
CA LEU A 325 -8.28 11.50 -10.73
C LEU A 325 -7.88 12.80 -11.44
N VAL A 326 -8.83 13.41 -12.15
CA VAL A 326 -8.62 14.74 -12.77
C VAL A 326 -8.27 15.80 -11.72
N MET A 327 -9.01 15.84 -10.61
CA MET A 327 -8.73 16.81 -9.56
C MET A 327 -7.34 16.61 -8.95
N ASP A 328 -6.89 15.36 -8.80
CA ASP A 328 -5.54 15.04 -8.33
C ASP A 328 -4.46 15.46 -9.34
N LEU A 329 -4.72 15.30 -10.66
CA LEU A 329 -3.83 15.79 -11.71
C LEU A 329 -3.71 17.31 -11.64
N VAL A 330 -4.82 18.04 -11.61
CA VAL A 330 -4.85 19.51 -11.55
C VAL A 330 -4.19 20.03 -10.28
N GLU A 331 -4.41 19.39 -9.13
CA GLU A 331 -3.80 19.79 -7.86
C GLU A 331 -2.28 19.69 -7.88
N LYS A 332 -1.76 18.69 -8.58
CA LYS A 332 -0.31 18.45 -8.72
C LYS A 332 0.32 19.15 -9.94
N GLY A 333 -0.46 19.85 -10.76
CA GLY A 333 0.02 20.47 -12.00
C GLY A 333 0.44 19.45 -13.06
N LEU A 334 -0.25 18.31 -13.15
CA LEU A 334 0.08 17.18 -14.01
C LEU A 334 -0.95 17.01 -15.13
N VAL A 335 -0.50 16.42 -16.23
CA VAL A 335 -1.34 16.04 -17.40
C VAL A 335 -1.02 14.63 -17.85
N THR A 336 -1.97 14.00 -18.56
CA THR A 336 -1.85 12.64 -19.12
C THR A 336 -2.35 12.61 -20.55
N ASP A 337 -1.87 11.65 -21.33
CA ASP A 337 -2.34 11.39 -22.70
C ASP A 337 -2.99 10.00 -22.84
N GLN A 338 -3.03 9.19 -21.76
CA GLN A 338 -3.53 7.82 -21.81
C GLN A 338 -4.26 7.42 -20.53
N LEU A 339 -5.41 6.77 -20.68
CA LEU A 339 -6.17 6.16 -19.60
C LEU A 339 -6.19 4.65 -19.71
N VAL A 340 -6.14 3.99 -18.57
CA VAL A 340 -6.28 2.54 -18.45
C VAL A 340 -7.40 2.22 -17.47
N VAL A 341 -8.33 1.36 -17.86
CA VAL A 341 -9.43 0.90 -17.01
C VAL A 341 -9.38 -0.62 -16.87
N THR A 342 -9.57 -1.10 -15.65
CA THR A 342 -9.73 -2.53 -15.35
C THR A 342 -11.00 -2.75 -14.55
N ILE A 343 -11.86 -3.66 -15.02
CA ILE A 343 -13.16 -4.02 -14.44
C ILE A 343 -13.08 -5.45 -13.92
N GLY A 344 -13.15 -5.63 -12.60
CA GLY A 344 -13.17 -6.94 -11.96
C GLY A 344 -14.60 -7.36 -11.62
N TYR A 345 -14.99 -8.55 -12.05
CA TYR A 345 -16.33 -9.10 -11.86
C TYR A 345 -16.48 -9.83 -10.53
N ASP A 346 -17.69 -9.89 -10.01
CA ASP A 346 -17.99 -10.56 -8.75
C ASP A 346 -18.07 -12.08 -8.92
N ILE A 347 -17.74 -12.80 -7.86
CA ILE A 347 -17.83 -14.25 -7.77
C ILE A 347 -19.29 -14.74 -7.93
N GLU A 348 -20.27 -13.92 -7.58
CA GLU A 348 -21.70 -14.23 -7.69
C GLU A 348 -22.08 -14.61 -9.12
N ASN A 349 -21.41 -14.06 -10.13
CA ASN A 349 -21.60 -14.46 -11.54
C ASN A 349 -21.32 -15.95 -11.80
N LEU A 350 -20.56 -16.61 -10.95
CA LEU A 350 -20.23 -18.05 -11.08
C LEU A 350 -20.87 -18.91 -9.99
N THR A 351 -21.30 -18.34 -8.86
CA THR A 351 -21.91 -19.07 -7.75
C THR A 351 -23.43 -19.07 -7.81
N ASP A 352 -24.03 -18.07 -8.46
CA ASP A 352 -25.47 -18.09 -8.78
C ASP A 352 -25.72 -19.01 -9.98
N PRO A 353 -26.62 -20.04 -9.87
CA PRO A 353 -26.84 -21.02 -10.92
C PRO A 353 -27.37 -20.43 -12.22
N GLU A 354 -28.25 -19.42 -12.16
CA GLU A 354 -28.84 -18.80 -13.34
C GLU A 354 -27.84 -17.89 -14.08
N ARG A 355 -27.02 -17.15 -13.34
CA ARG A 355 -25.93 -16.36 -13.92
C ARG A 355 -24.84 -17.24 -14.50
N ARG A 356 -24.48 -18.33 -13.79
CA ARG A 356 -23.44 -19.26 -14.24
C ARG A 356 -23.79 -19.93 -15.57
N LYS A 357 -25.07 -20.28 -15.78
CA LYS A 357 -25.53 -20.87 -17.04
C LYS A 357 -25.36 -19.94 -18.25
N LYS A 358 -25.46 -18.63 -18.02
CA LYS A 358 -25.37 -17.61 -19.10
C LYS A 358 -23.92 -17.21 -19.40
N TYR A 359 -22.98 -17.49 -18.47
CA TYR A 359 -21.59 -17.07 -18.62
C TYR A 359 -20.76 -18.12 -19.38
N CYS A 360 -20.30 -17.74 -20.58
CA CYS A 360 -19.45 -18.56 -21.47
C CYS A 360 -18.00 -18.05 -21.57
N GLY A 361 -17.61 -17.05 -20.78
CA GLY A 361 -16.27 -16.46 -20.85
C GLY A 361 -15.21 -17.20 -20.02
N ASP A 362 -13.99 -16.68 -20.07
CA ASP A 362 -12.84 -17.23 -19.33
C ASP A 362 -13.04 -17.12 -17.82
N VAL A 363 -12.67 -18.18 -17.10
CA VAL A 363 -12.66 -18.23 -15.64
C VAL A 363 -11.22 -18.25 -15.15
N VAL A 364 -10.91 -17.38 -14.19
CA VAL A 364 -9.59 -17.29 -13.56
C VAL A 364 -9.69 -17.50 -12.05
N LYS A 365 -8.57 -17.86 -11.42
CA LYS A 365 -8.51 -17.91 -9.95
C LYS A 365 -8.05 -16.57 -9.40
N ASP A 366 -8.77 -16.06 -8.41
CA ASP A 366 -8.34 -14.88 -7.68
C ASP A 366 -7.20 -15.20 -6.70
N HIS A 367 -6.73 -14.18 -5.98
CA HIS A 367 -5.66 -14.31 -4.98
C HIS A 367 -5.97 -15.33 -3.86
N TYR A 368 -7.25 -15.61 -3.60
CA TYR A 368 -7.70 -16.59 -2.61
C TYR A 368 -7.97 -17.98 -3.21
N GLY A 369 -7.63 -18.18 -4.48
CA GLY A 369 -7.88 -19.44 -5.21
C GLY A 369 -9.34 -19.63 -5.66
N ARG A 370 -10.23 -18.62 -5.49
CA ARG A 370 -11.63 -18.69 -5.88
C ARG A 370 -11.77 -18.46 -7.38
N GLN A 371 -12.66 -19.20 -8.01
CA GLN A 371 -13.00 -18.98 -9.42
C GLN A 371 -13.83 -17.70 -9.56
N ILE A 372 -13.41 -16.82 -10.47
CA ILE A 372 -14.10 -15.59 -10.83
C ILE A 372 -14.07 -15.41 -12.34
N PRO A 373 -15.01 -14.67 -12.97
CA PRO A 373 -14.88 -14.28 -14.35
C PRO A 373 -13.59 -13.48 -14.59
N LYS A 374 -12.95 -13.69 -15.74
CA LYS A 374 -11.77 -12.92 -16.12
C LYS A 374 -12.13 -11.44 -16.18
N HIS A 375 -11.27 -10.59 -15.61
CA HIS A 375 -11.45 -9.14 -15.63
C HIS A 375 -11.37 -8.60 -17.04
N SER A 376 -12.12 -7.52 -17.32
CA SER A 376 -11.97 -6.71 -18.51
C SER A 376 -10.91 -5.64 -18.30
N HIS A 377 -10.12 -5.39 -19.33
CA HIS A 377 -9.04 -4.42 -19.31
C HIS A 377 -8.97 -3.69 -20.64
N GLY A 378 -8.71 -2.39 -20.62
CA GLY A 378 -8.56 -1.61 -21.83
C GLY A 378 -7.79 -0.32 -21.59
N THR A 379 -7.30 0.22 -22.70
CA THR A 379 -6.54 1.47 -22.79
C THR A 379 -7.22 2.42 -23.75
N GLN A 380 -7.21 3.71 -23.45
CA GLN A 380 -7.70 4.80 -24.28
C GLN A 380 -6.64 5.90 -24.37
N ASN A 381 -6.17 6.19 -25.57
CA ASN A 381 -5.31 7.33 -25.85
C ASN A 381 -6.19 8.57 -26.02
N LEU A 382 -5.72 9.69 -25.45
CA LEU A 382 -6.44 10.97 -25.49
C LEU A 382 -6.01 11.86 -26.66
N GLY A 383 -4.98 11.44 -27.42
CA GLY A 383 -4.43 12.18 -28.56
C GLY A 383 -3.60 13.41 -28.18
N ARG A 384 -3.66 13.86 -26.92
CA ARG A 384 -2.89 14.97 -26.36
C ARG A 384 -2.78 14.86 -24.86
N HIS A 385 -1.75 15.47 -24.28
CA HIS A 385 -1.63 15.61 -22.82
C HIS A 385 -2.68 16.60 -22.30
N THR A 386 -3.49 16.18 -21.34
CA THR A 386 -4.59 16.98 -20.80
C THR A 386 -4.91 16.63 -19.35
N SER A 387 -5.51 17.58 -18.63
CA SER A 387 -6.21 17.41 -17.35
C SER A 387 -7.66 17.92 -17.44
N SER A 388 -8.22 17.99 -18.65
CA SER A 388 -9.62 18.38 -18.86
C SER A 388 -10.57 17.31 -18.30
N THR A 389 -11.47 17.73 -17.42
CA THR A 389 -12.52 16.89 -16.84
C THR A 389 -13.40 16.30 -17.93
N LYS A 390 -13.81 17.13 -18.90
CA LYS A 390 -14.69 16.71 -19.99
C LYS A 390 -14.04 15.60 -20.82
N LEU A 391 -12.85 15.84 -21.34
CA LEU A 391 -12.15 14.88 -22.20
C LEU A 391 -11.87 13.55 -21.48
N ILE A 392 -11.43 13.60 -20.22
CA ILE A 392 -11.12 12.40 -19.44
C ILE A 392 -12.39 11.63 -19.07
N LEU A 393 -13.49 12.30 -18.70
CA LEU A 393 -14.76 11.64 -18.40
C LEU A 393 -15.40 11.01 -19.63
N ASP A 394 -15.35 11.68 -20.78
CA ASP A 394 -15.90 11.17 -22.05
C ASP A 394 -15.09 9.93 -22.48
N ALA A 395 -13.76 10.03 -22.54
CA ALA A 395 -12.87 8.92 -22.87
C ALA A 395 -13.00 7.73 -21.88
N THR A 396 -13.18 8.01 -20.58
CA THR A 396 -13.42 6.96 -19.56
C THR A 396 -14.74 6.24 -19.83
N SER A 397 -15.79 6.97 -20.17
CA SER A 397 -17.12 6.43 -20.43
C SER A 397 -17.14 5.56 -21.70
N GLU A 398 -16.51 6.03 -22.77
CA GLU A 398 -16.36 5.29 -24.03
C GLU A 398 -15.53 4.01 -23.82
N LEU A 399 -14.40 4.11 -23.10
CA LEU A 399 -13.57 2.96 -22.79
C LEU A 399 -14.33 1.91 -21.97
N PHE A 400 -15.09 2.35 -20.95
CA PHE A 400 -15.91 1.45 -20.14
C PHE A 400 -16.92 0.70 -21.01
N ASP A 401 -17.70 1.42 -21.84
CA ASP A 401 -18.73 0.83 -22.70
C ASP A 401 -18.15 -0.19 -23.69
N ARG A 402 -16.92 0.08 -24.18
CA ARG A 402 -16.22 -0.81 -25.11
C ARG A 402 -15.75 -2.12 -24.49
N ILE A 403 -15.35 -2.10 -23.19
CA ILE A 403 -14.71 -3.27 -22.56
C ILE A 403 -15.61 -4.02 -21.59
N VAL A 404 -16.67 -3.41 -21.08
CA VAL A 404 -17.52 -4.03 -20.05
C VAL A 404 -18.35 -5.16 -20.62
N ASN A 405 -18.50 -6.24 -19.85
CA ASN A 405 -19.57 -7.20 -20.07
C ASN A 405 -20.82 -6.74 -19.30
N GLN A 406 -21.87 -6.33 -20.02
CA GLN A 406 -23.08 -5.73 -19.47
C GLN A 406 -23.89 -6.69 -18.59
N ASP A 407 -23.76 -8.01 -18.81
CA ASP A 407 -24.54 -9.04 -18.13
C ASP A 407 -23.93 -9.43 -16.76
N LEU A 408 -22.70 -9.02 -16.50
CA LEU A 408 -21.95 -9.42 -15.31
C LEU A 408 -22.02 -8.38 -14.20
N LEU A 409 -22.15 -8.87 -12.98
CA LEU A 409 -22.00 -8.05 -11.77
C LEU A 409 -20.54 -7.69 -11.55
N ILE A 410 -20.29 -6.43 -11.26
CA ILE A 410 -18.97 -5.81 -11.08
C ILE A 410 -18.67 -5.65 -9.60
N ARG A 411 -17.44 -5.99 -9.20
CA ARG A 411 -16.96 -5.90 -7.82
C ARG A 411 -15.80 -4.94 -7.64
N ARG A 412 -14.99 -4.75 -8.67
CA ARG A 412 -13.78 -3.92 -8.59
C ARG A 412 -13.68 -3.03 -9.82
N LEU A 413 -13.26 -1.79 -9.58
CA LEU A 413 -12.94 -0.82 -10.62
C LEU A 413 -11.54 -0.27 -10.35
N ASN A 414 -10.73 -0.14 -11.39
CA ASN A 414 -9.46 0.58 -11.34
C ASN A 414 -9.40 1.50 -12.55
N ILE A 415 -8.90 2.71 -12.33
CA ILE A 415 -8.57 3.67 -13.38
C ILE A 415 -7.14 4.18 -13.12
N ALA A 416 -6.37 4.33 -14.18
CA ALA A 416 -5.05 4.92 -14.13
C ALA A 416 -4.84 5.88 -15.29
N ALA A 417 -4.22 7.01 -15.00
CA ALA A 417 -3.63 7.91 -15.97
C ALA A 417 -2.16 7.52 -16.14
N ASN A 418 -1.76 7.18 -17.36
CA ASN A 418 -0.37 6.84 -17.72
C ASN A 418 0.31 8.01 -18.40
N HIS A 419 1.62 7.90 -18.60
CA HIS A 419 2.45 8.94 -19.23
C HIS A 419 2.24 10.31 -18.60
N VAL A 420 2.12 10.32 -17.28
CA VAL A 420 1.87 11.54 -16.52
C VAL A 420 3.15 12.40 -16.52
N ILE A 421 3.02 13.65 -16.91
CA ILE A 421 4.10 14.65 -16.95
C ILE A 421 3.63 15.97 -16.33
N ASP A 422 4.58 16.83 -15.97
CA ASP A 422 4.27 18.18 -15.57
C ASP A 422 3.60 18.97 -16.71
N GLU A 423 2.54 19.70 -16.41
CA GLU A 423 1.80 20.50 -17.38
C GLU A 423 2.71 21.50 -18.12
N ALA A 424 3.69 22.07 -17.40
CA ALA A 424 4.65 22.98 -18.00
C ALA A 424 5.61 22.33 -19.02
N SER A 425 5.79 21.00 -18.90
CA SER A 425 6.66 20.18 -19.77
C SER A 425 5.91 19.52 -20.91
N ALA A 426 4.56 19.65 -20.91
CA ALA A 426 3.75 19.03 -21.94
C ALA A 426 4.11 19.55 -23.33
N PRO A 427 4.25 18.68 -24.34
CA PRO A 427 4.43 19.11 -25.71
C PRO A 427 3.27 20.04 -26.10
N LYS A 428 3.60 21.25 -26.54
CA LYS A 428 2.59 22.09 -27.17
C LYS A 428 2.12 21.36 -28.44
N PRO A 429 0.82 21.43 -28.78
CA PRO A 429 0.40 20.92 -30.06
C PRO A 429 1.35 21.50 -31.11
N ASP A 430 2.16 20.63 -31.72
CA ASP A 430 2.97 21.07 -32.86
C ASP A 430 2.00 21.74 -33.83
N ALA A 431 2.37 22.95 -34.26
CA ALA A 431 1.87 23.44 -35.51
C ALA A 431 2.49 22.52 -36.59
N ALA A 432 1.94 21.26 -36.66
CA ALA A 432 2.31 20.36 -37.73
C ALA A 432 2.19 21.18 -39.01
N PHE A 433 3.22 21.16 -39.83
CA PHE A 433 3.10 21.66 -41.21
C PHE A 433 2.02 20.82 -41.87
N GLU A 434 0.73 21.17 -41.63
CA GLU A 434 -0.38 20.57 -42.32
C GLU A 434 -0.30 21.04 -43.78
N GLN A 435 -0.21 20.08 -44.65
CA GLN A 435 -0.41 20.37 -46.06
C GLN A 435 -1.84 20.91 -46.20
N LEU A 436 -1.92 22.21 -46.55
CA LEU A 436 -3.19 22.90 -46.75
C LEU A 436 -4.01 22.16 -47.79
N ASP A 437 -5.23 21.70 -47.40
CA ASP A 437 -6.19 21.06 -48.24
C ASP A 437 -7.18 22.12 -48.79
N LEU A 438 -7.42 22.11 -50.09
CA LEU A 438 -8.30 23.06 -50.76
C LEU A 438 -9.81 22.94 -50.37
N PHE A 439 -10.17 21.87 -49.67
CA PHE A 439 -11.56 21.58 -49.28
C PHE A 439 -11.83 21.85 -47.78
N THR A 440 -10.82 22.19 -47.03
CA THR A 440 -10.97 22.45 -45.59
C THR A 440 -11.23 23.94 -45.33
N ASP A 441 -12.31 24.25 -44.62
CA ASP A 441 -12.57 25.63 -44.15
C ASP A 441 -11.66 25.95 -42.95
N TYR A 442 -10.51 26.50 -43.22
CA TYR A 442 -9.51 26.87 -42.21
C TYR A 442 -10.02 27.92 -41.21
N ALA A 443 -10.90 28.82 -41.67
CA ALA A 443 -11.46 29.87 -40.80
C ALA A 443 -12.42 29.27 -39.78
N ALA A 444 -13.27 28.32 -40.20
CA ALA A 444 -14.14 27.57 -39.28
C ALA A 444 -13.36 26.74 -38.31
N ARG A 445 -12.28 26.09 -38.76
CA ARG A 445 -11.39 25.27 -37.90
C ARG A 445 -10.64 26.13 -36.87
N GLU A 446 -10.10 27.27 -37.26
CA GLU A 446 -9.45 28.19 -36.34
C GLU A 446 -10.42 28.79 -35.33
N ALA A 447 -11.66 29.06 -35.72
CA ALA A 447 -12.70 29.53 -34.82
C ALA A 447 -13.10 28.43 -33.82
N GLU A 448 -13.16 27.15 -34.25
CA GLU A 448 -13.43 26.01 -33.38
C GLU A 448 -12.28 25.76 -32.39
N GLN A 449 -11.03 25.83 -32.84
CA GLN A 449 -9.85 25.73 -31.97
C GLN A 449 -9.82 26.82 -30.88
N LYS A 450 -10.06 28.08 -31.28
CA LYS A 450 -10.14 29.21 -30.32
C LYS A 450 -11.25 29.02 -29.29
N LYS A 451 -12.40 28.50 -29.73
CA LYS A 451 -13.50 28.18 -28.83
C LYS A 451 -13.14 27.06 -27.86
N GLU A 452 -12.51 26.00 -28.35
CA GLU A 452 -12.06 24.88 -27.51
C GLU A 452 -11.01 25.36 -26.47
N GLU A 453 -10.05 26.18 -26.88
CA GLU A 453 -9.05 26.78 -25.95
C GLU A 453 -9.72 27.63 -24.87
N ALA A 454 -10.69 28.45 -25.24
CA ALA A 454 -11.45 29.29 -24.31
C ALA A 454 -12.26 28.42 -23.30
N ASP A 455 -12.88 27.34 -23.79
CA ASP A 455 -13.62 26.40 -22.95
C ASP A 455 -12.69 25.67 -21.98
N LEU A 456 -11.52 25.22 -22.42
CA LEU A 456 -10.49 24.60 -21.57
C LEU A 456 -9.95 25.56 -20.53
N GLU A 457 -9.73 26.82 -20.86
CA GLU A 457 -9.28 27.85 -19.89
C GLU A 457 -10.38 28.11 -18.83
N ARG A 458 -11.64 28.19 -19.25
CA ARG A 458 -12.78 28.34 -18.34
C ARG A 458 -12.90 27.15 -17.40
N GLU A 459 -12.75 25.92 -17.94
CA GLU A 459 -12.75 24.68 -17.14
C GLU A 459 -11.63 24.70 -16.10
N ARG A 460 -10.40 25.08 -16.48
CA ARG A 460 -9.27 25.23 -15.55
C ARG A 460 -9.54 26.18 -14.40
N LYS A 461 -10.13 27.35 -14.70
CA LYS A 461 -10.51 28.32 -13.66
C LYS A 461 -11.50 27.70 -12.67
N MET A 462 -12.49 26.95 -13.21
CA MET A 462 -13.48 26.26 -12.37
C MET A 462 -12.85 25.14 -11.53
N GLN A 463 -11.98 24.31 -12.10
CA GLN A 463 -11.26 23.26 -11.37
C GLN A 463 -10.46 23.82 -10.19
N ARG A 464 -9.71 24.92 -10.41
CA ARG A 464 -8.95 25.61 -9.36
C ARG A 464 -9.85 26.19 -8.26
N ALA A 465 -10.99 26.76 -8.63
CA ALA A 465 -11.97 27.25 -7.67
C ALA A 465 -12.54 26.09 -6.81
N VAL A 466 -12.90 24.96 -7.43
CA VAL A 466 -13.36 23.76 -6.72
C VAL A 466 -12.27 23.24 -5.77
N LEU A 467 -11.01 23.16 -6.20
CA LEU A 467 -9.90 22.75 -5.32
C LEU A 467 -9.74 23.69 -4.12
N THR A 468 -9.85 24.99 -4.33
CA THR A 468 -9.75 25.98 -3.25
C THR A 468 -10.86 25.77 -2.20
N ILE A 469 -12.11 25.54 -2.66
CA ILE A 469 -13.24 25.23 -1.79
C ILE A 469 -13.00 23.92 -1.03
N ARG A 470 -12.60 22.86 -1.74
CA ARG A 470 -12.35 21.55 -1.13
C ARG A 470 -11.21 21.56 -0.11
N ARG A 471 -10.16 22.34 -0.34
CA ARG A 471 -9.06 22.54 0.63
C ARG A 471 -9.51 23.25 1.91
N LYS A 472 -10.40 24.25 1.77
CA LYS A 472 -10.85 25.07 2.90
C LYS A 472 -11.97 24.42 3.71
N TYR A 473 -12.88 23.71 3.06
CA TYR A 473 -14.12 23.22 3.66
C TYR A 473 -14.30 21.71 3.59
N GLY A 474 -13.31 20.98 3.07
CA GLY A 474 -13.35 19.53 2.89
C GLY A 474 -13.86 19.10 1.51
N LYS A 475 -13.55 17.85 1.14
CA LYS A 475 -13.85 17.30 -0.21
C LYS A 475 -15.37 17.26 -0.52
N ASN A 476 -16.20 17.11 0.50
CA ASN A 476 -17.67 17.04 0.36
C ASN A 476 -18.36 18.41 0.37
N ALA A 477 -17.62 19.52 0.51
CA ALA A 477 -18.20 20.87 0.49
C ALA A 477 -18.78 21.26 -0.88
N ILE A 478 -18.29 20.64 -1.96
CA ILE A 478 -18.82 20.82 -3.31
C ILE A 478 -18.85 19.48 -4.04
N LEU A 479 -20.02 19.04 -4.45
CA LEU A 479 -20.28 17.79 -5.14
C LEU A 479 -20.91 18.07 -6.52
N LYS A 480 -20.71 17.16 -7.47
CA LYS A 480 -21.41 17.16 -8.76
C LYS A 480 -22.75 16.42 -8.63
N GLY A 481 -23.71 16.70 -9.51
CA GLY A 481 -25.01 16.01 -9.51
C GLY A 481 -24.89 14.48 -9.52
N MET A 482 -23.94 13.93 -10.29
CA MET A 482 -23.69 12.48 -10.35
C MET A 482 -23.31 11.87 -9.00
N ASN A 483 -22.74 12.65 -8.07
CA ASN A 483 -22.38 12.16 -6.73
C ASN A 483 -23.58 11.98 -5.79
N LEU A 484 -24.78 12.35 -6.23
CA LEU A 484 -26.03 12.25 -5.50
C LEU A 484 -26.97 11.19 -6.10
N GLU A 485 -26.54 10.54 -7.19
CA GLU A 485 -27.32 9.48 -7.84
C GLU A 485 -27.29 8.18 -7.04
N GLU A 486 -28.27 7.31 -7.26
CA GLU A 486 -28.32 6.00 -6.59
C GLU A 486 -27.13 5.12 -7.03
N GLY A 487 -26.37 4.66 -6.07
CA GLY A 487 -25.14 3.87 -6.31
C GLY A 487 -23.86 4.70 -6.34
N ALA A 488 -23.94 6.04 -6.27
CA ALA A 488 -22.77 6.90 -6.13
C ALA A 488 -21.98 6.60 -4.84
N THR A 489 -20.67 6.70 -4.90
CA THR A 489 -19.76 6.37 -3.78
C THR A 489 -18.80 7.50 -3.41
N ALA A 490 -18.78 8.59 -4.18
CA ALA A 490 -17.80 9.65 -4.01
C ALA A 490 -17.86 10.31 -2.62
N LYS A 491 -19.07 10.52 -2.09
CA LYS A 491 -19.26 11.13 -0.77
C LYS A 491 -18.57 10.33 0.33
N ASP A 492 -18.84 9.02 0.38
CA ASP A 492 -18.23 8.13 1.37
C ASP A 492 -16.72 7.96 1.13
N ARG A 493 -16.30 7.93 -0.13
CA ARG A 493 -14.89 7.82 -0.51
C ARG A 493 -14.09 9.07 -0.16
N ASN A 494 -14.68 10.25 -0.23
CA ASN A 494 -14.04 11.50 0.19
C ASN A 494 -13.74 11.56 1.70
N GLU A 495 -14.44 10.76 2.50
CA GLU A 495 -14.21 10.58 3.94
C GLU A 495 -13.23 9.44 4.26
N GLN A 496 -12.53 8.95 3.24
CA GLN A 496 -11.57 7.85 3.40
C GLN A 496 -10.16 8.29 2.99
N ILE A 497 -9.17 7.69 3.65
CA ILE A 497 -7.76 7.75 3.28
C ILE A 497 -7.30 6.31 3.03
N GLY A 498 -6.77 6.03 1.83
CA GLY A 498 -6.35 4.67 1.47
C GLY A 498 -7.47 3.63 1.50
N GLY A 499 -8.74 4.04 1.34
CA GLY A 499 -9.91 3.16 1.38
C GLY A 499 -10.42 2.83 2.79
N HIS A 500 -9.92 3.48 3.83
CA HIS A 500 -10.34 3.35 5.23
C HIS A 500 -10.82 4.70 5.77
N LYS A 501 -11.62 4.69 6.85
CA LYS A 501 -12.08 5.91 7.52
C LYS A 501 -10.91 6.86 7.82
N ALA A 502 -11.08 8.15 7.50
CA ALA A 502 -10.11 9.22 7.76
C ALA A 502 -9.95 9.51 9.25
#